data_b1372a05ca36b4bf8541f9340227c713
#
_entry.id   b1372a05ca36b4bf8541f9340227c713
#
_cell.length_a   1.000
_cell.length_b   1.000
_cell.length_c   1.000
_cell.angle_alpha   90.00
_cell.angle_beta   90.00
_cell.angle_gamma   90.00
#
_symmetry.space_group_name_H-M   'P 1'
#
loop_
_entity.id
_entity.type
_entity.pdbx_description
1 polymer ?
#
loop_
_entity_poly.entity_id
_entity_poly.type
_entity_poly.pdbx_seq_one_letter_code
_entity_poly.pdbx_strand_id
1 'polypeptide(L)'
;MDFSAVFLSAGVVLLAEMGDKTQLLSLMLAARYPRQAMPIIAGILIATLANHACAAYFGHLIAAFLSPDAMRWILGVGFLAIGFWLLIPDRLDEAGGTRVKNAAWPVFLLTSSLFFMAEMGDKTQIATIALGARYDDVIAVTIGTTLGMMLANAPAVWIGTKFTNRIPIKWVHTVAAVVFIAIGILTLLYG
;
A
#
# COMPACT_ATOMS: atom_id res chain seq x y z
N MET A 1 3.81 -14.76 15.96
CA MET A 1 3.12 -14.01 14.89
C MET A 1 1.90 -13.35 15.50
N ASP A 2 1.90 -12.05 15.51
CA ASP A 2 0.80 -11.25 16.07
C ASP A 2 -0.31 -11.09 15.04
N PHE A 3 -1.41 -11.83 15.21
CA PHE A 3 -2.56 -11.75 14.31
C PHE A 3 -3.25 -10.38 14.32
N SER A 4 -3.19 -9.65 15.44
CA SER A 4 -3.76 -8.30 15.51
C SER A 4 -2.97 -7.34 14.60
N ALA A 5 -1.64 -7.46 14.58
CA ALA A 5 -0.77 -6.73 13.66
C ALA A 5 -1.09 -7.06 12.20
N VAL A 6 -1.30 -8.35 11.87
CA VAL A 6 -1.67 -8.76 10.49
C VAL A 6 -2.97 -8.10 10.05
N PHE A 7 -4.05 -8.25 10.83
CA PHE A 7 -5.36 -7.76 10.43
C PHE A 7 -5.42 -6.23 10.39
N LEU A 8 -4.82 -5.56 11.36
CA LEU A 8 -4.80 -4.10 11.39
C LEU A 8 -3.97 -3.56 10.23
N SER A 9 -2.79 -4.11 9.98
CA SER A 9 -1.93 -3.71 8.87
C SER A 9 -2.60 -3.95 7.51
N ALA A 10 -3.29 -5.08 7.35
CA ALA A 10 -4.04 -5.38 6.13
C ALA A 10 -5.18 -4.37 5.91
N GLY A 11 -5.95 -4.06 6.94
CA GLY A 11 -7.04 -3.09 6.87
C GLY A 11 -6.56 -1.68 6.56
N VAL A 12 -5.50 -1.23 7.23
CA VAL A 12 -4.89 0.09 7.04
C VAL A 12 -4.41 0.27 5.59
N VAL A 13 -3.63 -0.69 5.07
CA VAL A 13 -3.11 -0.62 3.70
C VAL A 13 -4.22 -0.81 2.67
N LEU A 14 -5.16 -1.73 2.88
CA LEU A 14 -6.31 -1.89 1.99
C LEU A 14 -7.07 -0.56 1.81
N LEU A 15 -7.36 0.14 2.91
CA LEU A 15 -8.05 1.43 2.86
C LEU A 15 -7.22 2.52 2.17
N ALA A 16 -5.90 2.56 2.41
CA ALA A 16 -5.01 3.52 1.78
C ALA A 16 -4.89 3.32 0.26
N GLU A 17 -4.93 2.06 -0.19
CA GLU A 17 -4.77 1.67 -1.58
C GLU A 17 -6.02 1.81 -2.44
N MET A 18 -7.21 1.80 -1.83
CA MET A 18 -8.45 1.88 -2.59
C MET A 18 -8.57 3.21 -3.33
N GLY A 19 -8.49 3.17 -4.65
CA GLY A 19 -8.53 4.35 -5.53
C GLY A 19 -7.17 5.02 -5.73
N ASP A 20 -6.09 4.42 -5.25
CA ASP A 20 -4.74 4.95 -5.37
C ASP A 20 -4.13 4.76 -6.78
N LYS A 21 -2.99 5.42 -7.04
CA LYS A 21 -2.25 5.33 -8.30
C LYS A 21 -1.87 3.91 -8.69
N THR A 22 -1.54 3.05 -7.73
CA THR A 22 -1.18 1.64 -7.96
C THR A 22 -2.37 0.80 -8.40
N GLN A 23 -3.57 1.06 -7.89
CA GLN A 23 -4.78 0.43 -8.39
C GLN A 23 -5.07 0.83 -9.86
N LEU A 24 -4.86 2.11 -10.21
CA LEU A 24 -4.97 2.56 -11.60
C LEU A 24 -3.88 1.93 -12.49
N LEU A 25 -2.65 1.79 -12.00
CA LEU A 25 -1.57 1.10 -12.69
C LEU A 25 -1.92 -0.38 -12.93
N SER A 26 -2.52 -1.06 -11.95
CA SER A 26 -3.03 -2.43 -12.06
C SER A 26 -4.03 -2.56 -13.21
N LEU A 27 -4.98 -1.64 -13.29
CA LEU A 27 -5.99 -1.60 -14.35
C LEU A 27 -5.37 -1.34 -15.73
N MET A 28 -4.43 -0.40 -15.82
CA MET A 28 -3.73 -0.09 -17.07
C MET A 28 -2.94 -1.30 -17.57
N LEU A 29 -2.19 -1.99 -16.70
CA LEU A 29 -1.44 -3.19 -17.07
C LEU A 29 -2.38 -4.32 -17.51
N ALA A 30 -3.48 -4.53 -16.80
CA ALA A 30 -4.49 -5.53 -17.16
C ALA A 30 -5.14 -5.24 -18.53
N ALA A 31 -5.46 -3.97 -18.80
CA ALA A 31 -6.01 -3.55 -20.09
C ALA A 31 -4.99 -3.72 -21.24
N ARG A 32 -3.71 -3.46 -20.97
CA ARG A 32 -2.62 -3.53 -21.96
C ARG A 32 -2.18 -4.97 -22.25
N TYR A 33 -2.26 -5.85 -21.24
CA TYR A 33 -1.85 -7.26 -21.32
C TYR A 33 -2.96 -8.20 -20.86
N PRO A 34 -4.10 -8.27 -21.56
CA PRO A 34 -5.33 -8.89 -21.05
C PRO A 34 -5.22 -10.40 -20.81
N ARG A 35 -4.19 -11.07 -21.37
CA ARG A 35 -3.93 -12.51 -21.16
C ARG A 35 -2.87 -12.79 -20.09
N GLN A 36 -2.38 -11.76 -19.43
CA GLN A 36 -1.25 -11.85 -18.49
C GLN A 36 -1.66 -11.47 -17.05
N ALA A 37 -2.90 -11.74 -16.65
CA ALA A 37 -3.37 -11.41 -15.30
C ALA A 37 -2.49 -12.02 -14.19
N MET A 38 -2.14 -13.31 -14.31
CA MET A 38 -1.30 -13.98 -13.30
C MET A 38 0.13 -13.41 -13.22
N PRO A 39 0.87 -13.18 -14.33
CA PRO A 39 2.14 -12.47 -14.29
C PRO A 39 2.05 -11.07 -13.67
N ILE A 40 0.97 -10.31 -13.94
CA ILE A 40 0.75 -8.99 -13.32
C ILE A 40 0.56 -9.15 -11.81
N ILE A 41 -0.33 -10.04 -11.36
CA ILE A 41 -0.60 -10.28 -9.93
C ILE A 41 0.68 -10.76 -9.22
N ALA A 42 1.44 -11.66 -9.81
CA ALA A 42 2.71 -12.12 -9.25
C ALA A 42 3.74 -10.98 -9.17
N GLY A 43 3.80 -10.11 -10.18
CA GLY A 43 4.67 -8.95 -10.19
C GLY A 43 4.31 -7.95 -9.08
N ILE A 44 3.02 -7.67 -8.88
CA ILE A 44 2.53 -6.85 -7.77
C ILE A 44 2.94 -7.48 -6.43
N LEU A 45 2.68 -8.78 -6.25
CA LEU A 45 3.00 -9.48 -5.02
C LEU A 45 4.49 -9.39 -4.65
N ILE A 46 5.39 -9.66 -5.60
CA ILE A 46 6.84 -9.64 -5.34
C ILE A 46 7.32 -8.23 -5.06
N ALA A 47 6.88 -7.24 -5.84
CA ALA A 47 7.24 -5.83 -5.62
C ALA A 47 6.78 -5.35 -4.24
N THR A 48 5.53 -5.61 -3.90
CA THR A 48 4.93 -5.23 -2.62
C THR A 48 5.62 -5.93 -1.45
N LEU A 49 5.84 -7.25 -1.55
CA LEU A 49 6.51 -8.01 -0.49
C LEU A 49 7.89 -7.45 -0.20
N ALA A 50 8.68 -7.18 -1.24
CA ALA A 50 10.03 -6.62 -1.09
C ALA A 50 9.98 -5.21 -0.47
N ASN A 51 9.11 -4.33 -0.98
CA ASN A 51 8.98 -2.95 -0.49
C ASN A 51 8.49 -2.92 0.97
N HIS A 52 7.42 -3.64 1.27
CA HIS A 52 6.82 -3.65 2.61
C HIS A 52 7.71 -4.36 3.64
N ALA A 53 8.45 -5.41 3.27
CA ALA A 53 9.43 -6.02 4.16
C ALA A 53 10.55 -5.04 4.53
N CYS A 54 11.09 -4.31 3.54
CA CYS A 54 12.08 -3.28 3.80
C CYS A 54 11.51 -2.16 4.67
N ALA A 55 10.29 -1.69 4.38
CA ALA A 55 9.64 -0.62 5.13
C ALA A 55 9.34 -1.03 6.58
N ALA A 56 8.77 -2.22 6.80
CA ALA A 56 8.47 -2.73 8.13
C ALA A 56 9.75 -2.94 8.95
N TYR A 57 10.79 -3.51 8.34
CA TYR A 57 12.08 -3.69 8.99
C TYR A 57 12.74 -2.34 9.35
N PHE A 58 12.68 -1.37 8.45
CA PHE A 58 13.19 -0.02 8.71
C PHE A 58 12.43 0.66 9.86
N GLY A 59 11.10 0.51 9.90
CA GLY A 59 10.28 0.98 11.00
C GLY A 59 10.67 0.35 12.35
N HIS A 60 10.84 -0.97 12.37
CA HIS A 60 11.31 -1.70 13.55
C HIS A 60 12.70 -1.21 14.03
N LEU A 61 13.65 -0.99 13.09
CA LEU A 61 14.95 -0.44 13.44
C LEU A 61 14.86 0.96 14.05
N ILE A 62 14.03 1.84 13.49
CA ILE A 62 13.82 3.19 14.03
C ILE A 62 13.28 3.10 15.47
N ALA A 63 12.32 2.19 15.70
CA ALA A 63 11.72 1.99 17.02
C ALA A 63 12.75 1.69 18.11
N ALA A 64 13.80 0.94 17.77
CA ALA A 64 14.86 0.59 18.73
C ALA A 64 15.65 1.79 19.26
N PHE A 65 15.62 2.93 18.56
CA PHE A 65 16.35 4.15 18.94
C PHE A 65 15.45 5.24 19.54
N LEU A 66 14.13 5.02 19.60
CA LEU A 66 13.18 6.01 20.07
C LEU A 66 12.69 5.69 21.48
N SER A 67 12.52 6.74 22.30
CA SER A 67 11.78 6.60 23.55
C SER A 67 10.29 6.34 23.30
N PRO A 68 9.55 5.71 24.24
CA PRO A 68 8.12 5.49 24.09
C PRO A 68 7.33 6.78 23.77
N ASP A 69 7.67 7.90 24.42
CA ASP A 69 7.02 9.18 24.15
C ASP A 69 7.34 9.71 22.75
N ALA A 70 8.60 9.64 22.31
CA ALA A 70 8.96 10.03 20.95
C ALA A 70 8.24 9.17 19.91
N MET A 71 8.16 7.85 20.16
CA MET A 71 7.43 6.91 19.30
C MET A 71 5.96 7.30 19.18
N ARG A 72 5.27 7.56 20.30
CA ARG A 72 3.87 7.99 20.33
C ARG A 72 3.63 9.24 19.47
N TRP A 73 4.48 10.26 19.62
CA TRP A 73 4.36 11.49 18.84
C TRP A 73 4.64 11.28 17.36
N ILE A 74 5.68 10.55 17.01
CA ILE A 74 6.03 10.26 15.59
C ILE A 74 4.92 9.46 14.92
N LEU A 75 4.42 8.41 15.55
CA LEU A 75 3.35 7.59 14.99
C LEU A 75 2.03 8.37 14.88
N GLY A 76 1.64 9.08 15.94
CA GLY A 76 0.39 9.83 15.96
C GLY A 76 0.38 10.94 14.91
N VAL A 77 1.42 11.76 14.85
CA VAL A 77 1.57 12.81 13.82
C VAL A 77 1.71 12.19 12.43
N GLY A 78 2.43 11.07 12.28
CA GLY A 78 2.58 10.35 11.02
C GLY A 78 1.22 9.87 10.47
N PHE A 79 0.40 9.23 11.29
CA PHE A 79 -0.93 8.79 10.89
C PHE A 79 -1.87 9.97 10.57
N LEU A 80 -1.77 11.09 11.30
CA LEU A 80 -2.50 12.30 10.95
C LEU A 80 -2.07 12.86 9.58
N ALA A 81 -0.76 12.92 9.33
CA ALA A 81 -0.21 13.39 8.06
C ALA A 81 -0.68 12.52 6.87
N ILE A 82 -0.66 11.18 7.03
CA ILE A 82 -1.18 10.25 6.02
C ILE A 82 -2.68 10.48 5.82
N GLY A 83 -3.46 10.64 6.89
CA GLY A 83 -4.89 10.90 6.82
C GLY A 83 -5.21 12.16 6.01
N PHE A 84 -4.50 13.26 6.24
CA PHE A 84 -4.65 14.48 5.43
C PHE A 84 -4.15 14.28 3.99
N TRP A 85 -3.08 13.54 3.77
CA TRP A 85 -2.57 13.23 2.43
C TRP A 85 -3.58 12.43 1.61
N LEU A 86 -4.31 11.49 2.21
CA LEU A 86 -5.35 10.71 1.54
C LEU A 86 -6.51 11.56 0.99
N LEU A 87 -6.69 12.79 1.47
CA LEU A 87 -7.66 13.72 0.91
C LEU A 87 -7.21 14.37 -0.40
N ILE A 88 -5.91 14.27 -0.73
CA ILE A 88 -5.34 14.80 -1.98
C ILE A 88 -5.43 13.68 -3.03
N PRO A 89 -6.14 13.90 -4.16
CA PRO A 89 -6.23 12.90 -5.21
C PRO A 89 -4.86 12.62 -5.84
N ASP A 90 -4.51 11.34 -5.96
CA ASP A 90 -3.30 10.92 -6.66
C ASP A 90 -3.46 11.06 -8.17
N ARG A 91 -2.35 11.38 -8.83
CA ARG A 91 -2.25 11.41 -10.29
C ARG A 91 -1.29 10.32 -10.73
N LEU A 92 -1.66 9.62 -11.80
CA LEU A 92 -0.71 8.79 -12.51
C LEU A 92 0.26 9.71 -13.26
N ASP A 93 1.50 9.74 -12.83
CA ASP A 93 2.57 10.16 -13.72
C ASP A 93 2.62 9.15 -14.86
N GLU A 94 2.82 9.61 -16.10
CA GLU A 94 2.77 8.78 -17.31
C GLU A 94 3.83 7.65 -17.28
N ALA A 95 3.64 6.64 -16.44
CA ALA A 95 4.43 5.41 -16.42
C ALA A 95 4.20 4.54 -17.68
N GLY A 96 3.56 5.11 -18.70
CA GLY A 96 2.98 4.41 -19.84
C GLY A 96 3.90 4.13 -21.04
N GLY A 97 5.14 4.57 -21.05
CA GLY A 97 5.99 4.48 -22.26
C GLY A 97 6.55 3.10 -22.60
N THR A 98 6.90 2.30 -21.62
CA THR A 98 7.62 1.04 -21.83
C THR A 98 6.68 -0.08 -22.29
N ARG A 99 6.84 -0.50 -23.55
CA ARG A 99 6.17 -1.69 -24.09
C ARG A 99 7.11 -2.88 -24.06
N VAL A 100 6.66 -3.97 -23.45
CA VAL A 100 7.36 -5.27 -23.50
C VAL A 100 6.58 -6.27 -24.34
N LYS A 101 7.21 -7.39 -24.72
CA LYS A 101 6.53 -8.48 -25.39
C LYS A 101 5.38 -8.99 -24.52
N ASN A 102 4.23 -9.28 -25.13
CA ASN A 102 3.08 -9.84 -24.44
C ASN A 102 3.33 -11.34 -24.10
N ALA A 103 4.22 -11.57 -23.16
CA ALA A 103 4.61 -12.87 -22.65
C ALA A 103 4.74 -12.78 -21.12
N ALA A 104 4.60 -13.89 -20.42
CA ALA A 104 4.50 -13.92 -18.96
C ALA A 104 5.70 -13.28 -18.27
N TRP A 105 6.92 -13.66 -18.65
CA TRP A 105 8.13 -13.18 -17.98
C TRP A 105 8.40 -11.66 -18.17
N PRO A 106 8.37 -11.11 -19.41
CA PRO A 106 8.52 -9.67 -19.58
C PRO A 106 7.45 -8.85 -18.87
N VAL A 107 6.18 -9.30 -18.86
CA VAL A 107 5.09 -8.60 -18.17
C VAL A 107 5.27 -8.67 -16.65
N PHE A 108 5.68 -9.81 -16.11
CA PHE A 108 6.03 -9.95 -14.68
C PHE A 108 7.13 -8.95 -14.28
N LEU A 109 8.24 -8.90 -15.01
CA LEU A 109 9.35 -8.00 -14.70
C LEU A 109 8.96 -6.53 -14.80
N LEU A 110 8.22 -6.17 -15.86
CA LEU A 110 7.70 -4.82 -16.03
C LEU A 110 6.80 -4.42 -14.85
N THR A 111 5.86 -5.29 -14.47
CA THR A 111 4.94 -5.03 -13.37
C THR A 111 5.71 -4.88 -12.05
N SER A 112 6.62 -5.81 -11.76
CA SER A 112 7.42 -5.76 -10.53
C SER A 112 8.21 -4.45 -10.43
N SER A 113 8.84 -4.03 -11.52
CA SER A 113 9.63 -2.79 -11.54
C SER A 113 8.74 -1.56 -11.36
N LEU A 114 7.63 -1.47 -12.11
CA LEU A 114 6.73 -0.31 -12.03
C LEU A 114 6.07 -0.19 -10.65
N PHE A 115 5.60 -1.32 -10.08
CA PHE A 115 5.01 -1.31 -8.74
C PHE A 115 6.03 -0.96 -7.68
N PHE A 116 7.22 -1.57 -7.72
CA PHE A 116 8.27 -1.25 -6.76
C PHE A 116 8.62 0.25 -6.77
N MET A 117 8.74 0.85 -7.95
CA MET A 117 9.03 2.29 -8.06
C MET A 117 7.84 3.16 -7.66
N ALA A 118 6.61 2.76 -8.00
CA ALA A 118 5.41 3.51 -7.65
C ALA A 118 5.18 3.58 -6.14
N GLU A 119 5.54 2.50 -5.43
CA GLU A 119 5.43 2.41 -3.97
C GLU A 119 6.54 3.14 -3.21
N MET A 120 7.68 3.42 -3.85
CA MET A 120 8.78 4.13 -3.17
C MET A 120 8.38 5.55 -2.81
N GLY A 121 8.38 5.86 -1.51
CA GLY A 121 7.99 7.17 -0.97
C GLY A 121 6.49 7.42 -0.95
N ASP A 122 5.67 6.38 -1.16
CA ASP A 122 4.22 6.51 -1.12
C ASP A 122 3.63 6.42 0.30
N LYS A 123 2.35 6.79 0.43
CA LYS A 123 1.57 6.77 1.68
C LYS A 123 1.61 5.41 2.37
N THR A 124 1.46 4.34 1.59
CA THR A 124 1.45 2.96 2.08
C THR A 124 2.82 2.51 2.58
N GLN A 125 3.90 2.95 1.96
CA GLN A 125 5.25 2.71 2.47
C GLN A 125 5.46 3.42 3.83
N ILE A 126 5.04 4.69 3.95
CA ILE A 126 5.13 5.44 5.21
C ILE A 126 4.25 4.80 6.30
N ALA A 127 3.02 4.39 5.95
CA ALA A 127 2.15 3.64 6.86
C ALA A 127 2.79 2.32 7.32
N THR A 128 3.44 1.59 6.40
CA THR A 128 4.13 0.34 6.71
C THR A 128 5.32 0.55 7.63
N ILE A 129 6.11 1.63 7.45
CA ILE A 129 7.17 2.04 8.38
C ILE A 129 6.58 2.31 9.77
N ALA A 130 5.50 3.07 9.85
CA ALA A 130 4.82 3.39 11.11
C ALA A 130 4.29 2.12 11.82
N LEU A 131 3.69 1.20 11.07
CA LEU A 131 3.23 -0.09 11.60
C LEU A 131 4.40 -0.97 12.06
N GLY A 132 5.50 -1.03 11.29
CA GLY A 132 6.72 -1.74 11.66
C GLY A 132 7.38 -1.17 12.92
N ALA A 133 7.28 0.14 13.13
CA ALA A 133 7.72 0.79 14.37
C ALA A 133 6.78 0.53 15.55
N ARG A 134 5.48 0.35 15.30
CA ARG A 134 4.46 0.13 16.35
C ARG A 134 4.41 -1.30 16.85
N TYR A 135 4.63 -2.27 15.95
CA TYR A 135 4.56 -3.69 16.26
C TYR A 135 5.94 -4.33 16.21
N ASP A 136 6.29 -5.07 17.24
CA ASP A 136 7.58 -5.79 17.32
C ASP A 136 7.53 -7.13 16.56
N ASP A 137 6.82 -7.16 15.43
CA ASP A 137 6.66 -8.33 14.56
C ASP A 137 6.68 -7.90 13.08
N VAL A 138 7.90 -7.72 12.54
CA VAL A 138 8.14 -7.34 11.14
C VAL A 138 7.45 -8.28 10.17
N ILE A 139 7.41 -9.58 10.48
CA ILE A 139 6.80 -10.59 9.61
C ILE A 139 5.29 -10.40 9.55
N ALA A 140 4.64 -10.23 10.71
CA ALA A 140 3.21 -10.00 10.79
C ALA A 140 2.80 -8.73 10.03
N VAL A 141 3.55 -7.63 10.23
CA VAL A 141 3.31 -6.37 9.52
C VAL A 141 3.50 -6.54 8.01
N THR A 142 4.58 -7.18 7.58
CA THR A 142 4.86 -7.41 6.16
C THR A 142 3.76 -8.23 5.49
N ILE A 143 3.32 -9.32 6.14
CA ILE A 143 2.23 -10.16 5.62
C ILE A 143 0.93 -9.36 5.57
N GLY A 144 0.59 -8.65 6.65
CA GLY A 144 -0.64 -7.85 6.72
C GLY A 144 -0.69 -6.77 5.64
N THR A 145 0.33 -5.95 5.54
CA THR A 145 0.41 -4.86 4.53
C THR A 145 0.40 -5.41 3.11
N THR A 146 1.10 -6.52 2.85
CA THR A 146 1.08 -7.20 1.54
C THR A 146 -0.30 -7.75 1.22
N LEU A 147 -1.00 -8.35 2.18
CA LEU A 147 -2.39 -8.81 1.99
C LEU A 147 -3.33 -7.64 1.68
N GLY A 148 -3.22 -6.53 2.40
CA GLY A 148 -4.01 -5.31 2.13
C GLY A 148 -3.81 -4.81 0.70
N MET A 149 -2.56 -4.69 0.26
CA MET A 149 -2.19 -4.32 -1.11
C MET A 149 -2.76 -5.29 -2.15
N MET A 150 -2.64 -6.59 -1.92
CA MET A 150 -3.16 -7.60 -2.84
C MET A 150 -4.69 -7.59 -2.92
N LEU A 151 -5.39 -7.38 -1.80
CA LEU A 151 -6.84 -7.24 -1.77
C LEU A 151 -7.35 -6.02 -2.54
N ALA A 152 -6.59 -4.93 -2.59
CA ALA A 152 -6.91 -3.75 -3.38
C ALA A 152 -6.64 -3.97 -4.88
N ASN A 153 -5.49 -4.55 -5.24
CA ASN A 153 -4.98 -4.53 -6.60
C ASN A 153 -5.31 -5.80 -7.40
N ALA A 154 -5.31 -7.00 -6.80
CA ALA A 154 -5.58 -8.24 -7.54
C ALA A 154 -7.00 -8.29 -8.14
N PRO A 155 -8.08 -7.88 -7.45
CA PRO A 155 -9.40 -7.77 -8.06
C PRO A 155 -9.43 -6.79 -9.24
N ALA A 156 -8.70 -5.66 -9.15
CA ALA A 156 -8.61 -4.68 -10.23
C ALA A 156 -8.00 -5.29 -11.50
N VAL A 157 -6.96 -6.12 -11.36
CA VAL A 157 -6.36 -6.85 -12.49
C VAL A 157 -7.34 -7.83 -13.13
N TRP A 158 -8.11 -8.57 -12.33
CA TRP A 158 -9.03 -9.60 -12.84
C TRP A 158 -10.28 -9.02 -13.48
N ILE A 159 -10.82 -7.97 -12.91
CA ILE A 159 -12.09 -7.35 -13.36
C ILE A 159 -11.83 -6.36 -14.49
N GLY A 160 -10.60 -5.85 -14.60
CA GLY A 160 -10.19 -4.91 -15.64
C GLY A 160 -10.99 -3.60 -15.60
N THR A 161 -11.01 -2.89 -16.74
CA THR A 161 -11.61 -1.54 -16.85
C THR A 161 -13.12 -1.46 -16.63
N LYS A 162 -13.83 -2.59 -16.55
CA LYS A 162 -15.29 -2.62 -16.36
C LYS A 162 -15.74 -2.17 -14.96
N PHE A 163 -14.87 -2.24 -13.97
CA PHE A 163 -15.21 -1.98 -12.57
C PHE A 163 -14.93 -0.56 -12.09
N THR A 164 -13.96 0.13 -12.70
CA THR A 164 -13.47 1.45 -12.25
C THR A 164 -14.53 2.53 -12.27
N ASN A 165 -15.55 2.42 -13.13
CA ASN A 165 -16.58 3.45 -13.31
C ASN A 165 -17.71 3.41 -12.27
N ARG A 166 -17.71 2.47 -11.33
CA ARG A 166 -18.82 2.28 -10.37
C ARG A 166 -18.50 2.61 -8.92
N ILE A 167 -17.21 2.73 -8.56
CA ILE A 167 -16.82 3.03 -7.18
C ILE A 167 -16.64 4.54 -7.04
N PRO A 168 -17.33 5.21 -6.12
CA PRO A 168 -17.13 6.62 -5.84
C PRO A 168 -15.82 6.81 -5.04
N ILE A 169 -14.69 6.86 -5.76
CA ILE A 169 -13.31 6.92 -5.22
C ILE A 169 -13.19 8.01 -4.13
N LYS A 170 -13.85 9.16 -4.30
CA LYS A 170 -13.83 10.24 -3.30
C LYS A 170 -14.32 9.79 -1.92
N TRP A 171 -15.39 8.98 -1.86
CA TRP A 171 -15.90 8.47 -0.59
C TRP A 171 -14.94 7.48 0.07
N VAL A 172 -14.28 6.66 -0.73
CA VAL A 172 -13.29 5.69 -0.24
C VAL A 172 -12.11 6.43 0.39
N HIS A 173 -11.54 7.42 -0.30
CA HIS A 173 -10.46 8.25 0.25
C HIS A 173 -10.89 9.01 1.51
N THR A 174 -12.13 9.52 1.56
CA THR A 174 -12.64 10.20 2.76
C THR A 174 -12.75 9.25 3.94
N VAL A 175 -13.28 8.02 3.74
CA VAL A 175 -13.37 7.01 4.81
C VAL A 175 -11.96 6.60 5.28
N ALA A 176 -11.05 6.34 4.36
CA ALA A 176 -9.66 6.02 4.69
C ALA A 176 -9.01 7.15 5.49
N ALA A 177 -9.16 8.41 5.05
CA ALA A 177 -8.62 9.58 5.76
C ALA A 177 -9.17 9.68 7.20
N VAL A 178 -10.48 9.51 7.38
CA VAL A 178 -11.11 9.51 8.72
C VAL A 178 -10.54 8.41 9.61
N VAL A 179 -10.33 7.20 9.08
CA VAL A 179 -9.74 6.09 9.83
C VAL A 179 -8.30 6.41 10.25
N PHE A 180 -7.46 6.92 9.34
CA PHE A 180 -6.08 7.29 9.67
C PHE A 180 -6.02 8.44 10.68
N ILE A 181 -6.87 9.46 10.55
CA ILE A 181 -6.96 10.56 11.52
C ILE A 181 -7.39 10.02 12.90
N ALA A 182 -8.37 9.14 12.95
CA ALA A 182 -8.82 8.52 14.20
C ALA A 182 -7.68 7.71 14.85
N ILE A 183 -6.96 6.88 14.08
CA ILE A 183 -5.79 6.13 14.57
C ILE A 183 -4.74 7.09 15.11
N GLY A 184 -4.42 8.17 14.38
CA GLY A 184 -3.45 9.18 14.80
C GLY A 184 -3.84 9.84 16.13
N ILE A 185 -5.09 10.28 16.26
CA ILE A 185 -5.60 10.88 17.51
C ILE A 185 -5.54 9.87 18.66
N LEU A 186 -6.01 8.64 18.45
CA LEU A 186 -5.99 7.61 19.49
C LEU A 186 -4.57 7.27 19.92
N THR A 187 -3.62 7.23 18.99
CA THR A 187 -2.19 7.01 19.30
C THR A 187 -1.62 8.16 20.14
N LEU A 188 -2.01 9.41 19.86
CA LEU A 188 -1.54 10.57 20.66
C LEU A 188 -2.16 10.61 22.06
N LEU A 189 -3.39 10.12 22.23
CA LEU A 189 -4.11 10.16 23.51
C LEU A 189 -3.78 8.97 24.42
N TYR A 190 -3.61 7.78 23.88
CA TYR A 190 -3.56 6.51 24.61
C TYR A 190 -2.34 5.64 24.29
N GLY A 191 -1.48 6.03 23.37
CA GLY A 191 -0.28 5.30 22.92
C GLY A 191 0.94 5.46 23.80
#